data_fb717b6a30b6cc4262437eef94dd5eb3
#
_entry.id   fb717b6a30b6cc4262437eef94dd5eb3
#
_cell.length_a   1.000
_cell.length_b   1.000
_cell.length_c   1.000
_cell.angle_alpha   90.00
_cell.angle_beta   90.00
_cell.angle_gamma   90.00
#
_symmetry.space_group_name_H-M   'P 1'
#
loop_
_entity.id
_entity.type
_entity.pdbx_description
1 polymer ?
#
loop_
_entity_poly.entity_id
_entity_poly.type
_entity_poly.pdbx_seq_one_letter_code
_entity_poly.pdbx_strand_id
1 'polypeptide(L)'
;RMVEHFLARLFLRDPQLRSLTLVSPFVNTMQDCRYSLADLSAKIKAQRIPTYFVTREPAESWQEEAVAMLAKNECIEIRYNESLHAKVFIASAVQASESFAVFGSGNLTGAAVNTNLEVGMMLLGSGAGRKLVDELYYWATNNLRVLPDSRLYKPMHASKK
;
A
#
# COMPACT_ATOMS: atom_id res chain seq x y z
N ARG A 1 3.50 15.78 2.85
CA ARG A 1 2.54 14.71 3.21
C ARG A 1 2.65 13.59 2.19
N MET A 2 3.51 12.61 2.49
CA MET A 2 3.89 11.57 1.52
C MET A 2 2.73 10.66 1.12
N VAL A 3 1.88 10.26 2.06
CA VAL A 3 0.72 9.39 1.78
C VAL A 3 -0.27 10.08 0.85
N GLU A 4 -0.56 11.35 1.10
CA GLU A 4 -1.40 12.16 0.23
C GLU A 4 -0.82 12.28 -1.18
N HIS A 5 0.48 12.53 -1.32
CA HIS A 5 1.14 12.60 -2.62
C HIS A 5 1.10 11.26 -3.36
N PHE A 6 1.27 10.14 -2.64
CA PHE A 6 1.13 8.81 -3.23
C PHE A 6 -0.28 8.58 -3.77
N LEU A 7 -1.30 8.82 -2.94
CA LEU A 7 -2.71 8.65 -3.33
C LEU A 7 -3.09 9.61 -4.46
N ALA A 8 -2.71 10.90 -4.37
CA ALA A 8 -2.97 11.86 -5.43
C ALA A 8 -2.35 11.42 -6.76
N ARG A 9 -1.12 10.93 -6.76
CA ARG A 9 -0.48 10.41 -7.97
C ARG A 9 -1.20 9.17 -8.50
N LEU A 10 -1.57 8.24 -7.61
CA LEU A 10 -2.30 7.03 -7.96
C LEU A 10 -3.65 7.32 -8.63
N PHE A 11 -4.39 8.31 -8.11
CA PHE A 11 -5.72 8.65 -8.63
C PHE A 11 -5.71 9.62 -9.81
N LEU A 12 -4.82 10.63 -9.81
CA LEU A 12 -4.81 11.66 -10.84
C LEU A 12 -4.03 11.28 -12.10
N ARG A 13 -2.93 10.52 -11.95
CA ARG A 13 -2.17 10.02 -13.10
C ARG A 13 -2.74 8.72 -13.64
N ASP A 14 -3.42 7.98 -12.79
CA ASP A 14 -4.11 6.72 -13.11
C ASP A 14 -3.32 5.75 -14.00
N PRO A 15 -2.06 5.42 -13.64
CA PRO A 15 -1.26 4.51 -14.46
C PRO A 15 -1.88 3.10 -14.45
N GLN A 16 -1.73 2.37 -15.54
CA GLN A 16 -2.11 0.97 -15.57
C GLN A 16 -1.14 0.16 -14.70
N LEU A 17 -1.65 -0.42 -13.61
CA LEU A 17 -0.83 -1.12 -12.62
C LEU A 17 -0.77 -2.63 -12.86
N ARG A 18 0.42 -3.21 -12.68
CA ARG A 18 0.62 -4.64 -12.48
C ARG A 18 0.30 -5.07 -11.07
N SER A 19 0.67 -4.24 -10.10
CA SER A 19 0.44 -4.50 -8.70
C SER A 19 0.54 -3.22 -7.87
N LEU A 20 -0.05 -3.29 -6.69
CA LEU A 20 0.08 -2.29 -5.65
C LEU A 20 0.64 -2.97 -4.39
N THR A 21 1.60 -2.36 -3.74
CA THR A 21 2.18 -2.86 -2.49
C THR A 21 2.08 -1.79 -1.43
N LEU A 22 1.40 -2.13 -0.35
CA LEU A 22 1.13 -1.23 0.77
C LEU A 22 1.73 -1.84 2.03
N VAL A 23 2.75 -1.19 2.57
CA VAL A 23 3.41 -1.59 3.81
C VAL A 23 3.20 -0.50 4.84
N SER A 24 2.42 -0.78 5.86
CA SER A 24 2.10 0.20 6.92
C SER A 24 1.76 -0.51 8.23
N PRO A 25 2.47 -0.25 9.33
CA PRO A 25 2.15 -0.81 10.64
C PRO A 25 0.72 -0.54 11.08
N PHE A 26 0.20 0.63 10.74
CA PHE A 26 -1.14 1.08 11.09
C PHE A 26 -1.91 1.55 9.87
N VAL A 27 -3.20 1.27 9.87
CA VAL A 27 -4.14 1.68 8.82
C VAL A 27 -5.47 2.08 9.44
N ASN A 28 -6.11 3.13 8.92
CA ASN A 28 -7.50 3.45 9.25
C ASN A 28 -8.31 3.79 7.99
N THR A 29 -9.59 4.06 8.15
CA THR A 29 -10.50 4.28 7.02
C THR A 29 -10.24 5.56 6.24
N MET A 30 -9.49 6.53 6.80
CA MET A 30 -9.19 7.84 6.18
C MET A 30 -10.45 8.56 5.67
N GLN A 31 -11.57 8.48 6.41
CA GLN A 31 -12.88 8.98 5.97
C GLN A 31 -12.88 10.48 5.65
N ASP A 32 -12.12 11.26 6.42
CA ASP A 32 -12.05 12.73 6.27
C ASP A 32 -10.94 13.18 5.29
N CYS A 33 -10.37 12.24 4.54
CA CYS A 33 -9.34 12.53 3.55
C CYS A 33 -9.93 12.65 2.15
N ARG A 34 -9.23 13.39 1.29
CA ARG A 34 -9.60 13.52 -0.13
C ARG A 34 -9.74 12.15 -0.83
N TYR A 35 -8.91 11.19 -0.44
CA TYR A 35 -8.98 9.80 -0.89
C TYR A 35 -9.06 8.92 0.34
N SER A 36 -10.20 8.27 0.52
CA SER A 36 -10.42 7.34 1.63
C SER A 36 -9.88 5.94 1.32
N LEU A 37 -9.83 5.10 2.35
CA LEU A 37 -9.50 3.67 2.19
C LEU A 37 -10.54 2.96 1.33
N ALA A 38 -11.81 3.38 1.41
CA ALA A 38 -12.90 2.86 0.57
C ALA A 38 -12.67 3.20 -0.91
N ASP A 39 -12.25 4.44 -1.23
CA ASP A 39 -11.90 4.85 -2.60
C ASP A 39 -10.74 4.02 -3.14
N LEU A 40 -9.70 3.81 -2.32
CA LEU A 40 -8.57 2.99 -2.70
C LEU A 40 -8.98 1.54 -2.97
N SER A 41 -9.79 0.94 -2.08
CA SER A 41 -10.31 -0.42 -2.26
C SER A 41 -11.20 -0.52 -3.51
N ALA A 42 -12.06 0.47 -3.77
CA ALA A 42 -12.91 0.52 -4.96
C ALA A 42 -12.08 0.58 -6.25
N LYS A 43 -11.03 1.41 -6.29
CA LYS A 43 -10.10 1.48 -7.44
C LYS A 43 -9.39 0.15 -7.67
N ILE A 44 -8.86 -0.47 -6.61
CA ILE A 44 -8.21 -1.78 -6.68
C ILE A 44 -9.14 -2.83 -7.29
N LYS A 45 -10.39 -2.87 -6.81
CA LYS A 45 -11.40 -3.82 -7.29
C LYS A 45 -11.80 -3.54 -8.74
N ALA A 46 -12.11 -2.29 -9.09
CA ALA A 46 -12.54 -1.90 -10.42
C ALA A 46 -11.49 -2.20 -11.50
N GLN A 47 -10.23 -1.96 -11.20
CA GLN A 47 -9.11 -2.18 -12.12
C GLN A 47 -8.47 -3.56 -11.94
N ARG A 48 -8.96 -4.39 -10.99
CA ARG A 48 -8.44 -5.74 -10.68
C ARG A 48 -6.95 -5.73 -10.39
N ILE A 49 -6.48 -4.77 -9.60
CA ILE A 49 -5.05 -4.60 -9.30
C ILE A 49 -4.64 -5.61 -8.22
N PRO A 50 -3.74 -6.57 -8.51
CA PRO A 50 -3.15 -7.42 -7.48
C PRO A 50 -2.49 -6.55 -6.41
N THR A 51 -2.96 -6.65 -5.17
CA THR A 51 -2.51 -5.77 -4.09
C THR A 51 -1.98 -6.58 -2.91
N TYR A 52 -0.79 -6.24 -2.46
CA TYR A 52 -0.12 -6.84 -1.30
C TYR A 52 -0.11 -5.84 -0.16
N PHE A 53 -0.82 -6.16 0.91
CA PHE A 53 -0.89 -5.33 2.09
C PHE A 53 -0.23 -6.03 3.28
N VAL A 54 0.78 -5.39 3.88
CA VAL A 54 1.46 -5.87 5.08
C VAL A 54 1.28 -4.85 6.19
N THR A 55 0.76 -5.30 7.32
CA THR A 55 0.46 -4.47 8.49
C THR A 55 0.76 -5.23 9.77
N ARG A 56 0.67 -4.59 10.93
CA ARG A 56 0.60 -5.29 12.21
C ARG A 56 -0.79 -5.87 12.42
N GLU A 57 -0.91 -6.92 13.24
CA GLU A 57 -2.21 -7.39 13.68
C GLU A 57 -2.97 -6.26 14.39
N PRO A 58 -4.23 -6.01 14.03
CA PRO A 58 -5.01 -4.95 14.67
C PRO A 58 -5.16 -5.16 16.18
N ALA A 59 -4.88 -4.11 16.96
CA ALA A 59 -5.11 -4.08 18.40
C ALA A 59 -6.22 -3.10 18.80
N GLU A 60 -6.62 -2.22 17.86
CA GLU A 60 -7.61 -1.17 18.08
C GLU A 60 -8.78 -1.31 17.10
N SER A 61 -9.99 -0.99 17.53
CA SER A 61 -11.21 -1.13 16.72
C SER A 61 -11.16 -0.39 15.38
N TRP A 62 -10.56 0.80 15.35
CA TRP A 62 -10.40 1.58 14.13
C TRP A 62 -9.47 0.91 13.10
N GLN A 63 -8.50 0.14 13.57
CA GLN A 63 -7.62 -0.64 12.69
C GLN A 63 -8.30 -1.94 12.25
N GLU A 64 -9.04 -2.60 13.13
CA GLU A 64 -9.87 -3.77 12.80
C GLU A 64 -10.88 -3.42 11.69
N GLU A 65 -11.56 -2.28 11.79
CA GLU A 65 -12.50 -1.80 10.77
C GLU A 65 -11.82 -1.64 9.41
N ALA A 66 -10.66 -0.99 9.37
CA ALA A 66 -9.91 -0.77 8.14
C ALA A 66 -9.43 -2.08 7.50
N VAL A 67 -8.88 -2.99 8.30
CA VAL A 67 -8.44 -4.31 7.83
C VAL A 67 -9.62 -5.15 7.34
N ALA A 68 -10.75 -5.13 8.06
CA ALA A 68 -11.97 -5.83 7.64
C ALA A 68 -12.53 -5.28 6.32
N MET A 69 -12.45 -3.96 6.09
CA MET A 69 -12.82 -3.35 4.82
C MET A 69 -11.94 -3.86 3.67
N LEU A 70 -10.62 -3.87 3.85
CA LEU A 70 -9.68 -4.37 2.84
C LEU A 70 -9.84 -5.88 2.60
N ALA A 71 -10.14 -6.66 3.65
CA ALA A 71 -10.31 -8.11 3.55
C ALA A 71 -11.50 -8.54 2.67
N LYS A 72 -12.50 -7.68 2.48
CA LYS A 72 -13.63 -7.93 1.58
C LYS A 72 -13.25 -7.83 0.09
N ASN A 73 -12.08 -7.28 -0.21
CA ASN A 73 -11.61 -7.10 -1.59
C ASN A 73 -10.78 -8.32 -2.03
N GLU A 74 -11.27 -9.03 -3.03
CA GLU A 74 -10.64 -10.25 -3.56
C GLU A 74 -9.24 -10.03 -4.15
N CYS A 75 -8.95 -8.81 -4.62
CA CYS A 75 -7.67 -8.45 -5.22
C CYS A 75 -6.58 -8.16 -4.17
N ILE A 76 -6.89 -8.17 -2.86
CA ILE A 76 -5.95 -7.81 -1.79
C ILE A 76 -5.52 -9.05 -1.02
N GLU A 77 -4.22 -9.28 -0.95
CA GLU A 77 -3.60 -10.18 0.03
C GLU A 77 -3.23 -9.39 1.27
N ILE A 78 -3.55 -9.90 2.47
CA ILE A 78 -3.20 -9.25 3.73
C ILE A 78 -2.30 -10.18 4.55
N ARG A 79 -1.17 -9.63 5.01
CA ARG A 79 -0.23 -10.29 5.93
C ARG A 79 -0.01 -9.45 7.16
N TYR A 80 0.16 -10.14 8.29
CA TYR A 80 0.55 -9.54 9.55
C TYR A 80 2.02 -9.78 9.85
N ASN A 81 2.70 -8.75 10.35
CA ASN A 81 4.07 -8.81 10.83
C ASN A 81 4.20 -7.88 12.04
N GLU A 82 4.39 -8.47 13.23
CA GLU A 82 4.42 -7.71 14.48
C GLU A 82 5.68 -6.83 14.62
N SER A 83 6.76 -7.21 13.95
CA SER A 83 8.00 -6.42 13.95
C SER A 83 7.97 -5.27 12.93
N LEU A 84 6.88 -5.12 12.17
CA LEU A 84 6.78 -4.12 11.13
C LEU A 84 6.86 -2.69 11.67
N HIS A 85 7.80 -1.90 11.16
CA HIS A 85 7.91 -0.46 11.43
C HIS A 85 8.02 0.36 10.14
N ALA A 86 8.32 -0.27 9.03
CA ALA A 86 8.43 0.38 7.72
C ALA A 86 7.09 0.93 7.21
N LYS A 87 7.15 2.07 6.50
CA LYS A 87 6.03 2.65 5.76
C LYS A 87 6.49 2.84 4.33
N VAL A 88 6.00 1.98 3.45
CA VAL A 88 6.41 1.92 2.04
C VAL A 88 5.19 1.63 1.18
N PHE A 89 4.97 2.46 0.16
CA PHE A 89 3.87 2.30 -0.78
C PHE A 89 4.44 2.28 -2.20
N ILE A 90 4.13 1.24 -2.97
CA ILE A 90 4.70 1.01 -4.29
C ILE A 90 3.59 0.77 -5.30
N ALA A 91 3.56 1.58 -6.34
CA ALA A 91 2.72 1.39 -7.52
C ALA A 91 3.60 0.87 -8.66
N SER A 92 3.48 -0.41 -8.97
CA SER A 92 4.21 -1.06 -10.06
C SER A 92 3.35 -1.02 -11.31
N ALA A 93 3.72 -0.17 -12.28
CA ALA A 93 2.98 0.01 -13.52
C ALA A 93 3.38 -1.02 -14.59
N VAL A 94 2.47 -1.26 -15.54
CA VAL A 94 2.74 -2.06 -16.73
C VAL A 94 3.88 -1.43 -17.53
N GLN A 95 3.83 -0.11 -17.72
CA GLN A 95 4.94 0.66 -18.25
C GLN A 95 5.85 1.08 -17.10
N ALA A 96 7.04 0.48 -17.01
CA ALA A 96 7.95 0.62 -15.87
C ALA A 96 8.28 2.08 -15.50
N SER A 97 8.36 2.99 -16.50
CA SER A 97 8.62 4.41 -16.29
C SER A 97 7.50 5.15 -15.54
N GLU A 98 6.28 4.59 -15.51
CA GLU A 98 5.14 5.13 -14.79
C GLU A 98 5.06 4.61 -13.34
N SER A 99 5.88 3.62 -12.99
CA SER A 99 5.98 3.12 -11.63
C SER A 99 6.49 4.20 -10.67
N PHE A 100 6.05 4.14 -9.43
CA PHE A 100 6.53 5.05 -8.39
C PHE A 100 6.40 4.41 -7.01
N ALA A 101 7.20 4.91 -6.08
CA ALA A 101 7.13 4.48 -4.69
C ALA A 101 7.30 5.68 -3.76
N VAL A 102 6.75 5.56 -2.56
CA VAL A 102 7.04 6.46 -1.45
C VAL A 102 7.43 5.66 -0.22
N PHE A 103 8.33 6.19 0.57
CA PHE A 103 8.68 5.66 1.89
C PHE A 103 8.98 6.80 2.85
N GLY A 104 8.79 6.58 4.14
CA GLY A 104 9.03 7.59 5.16
C GLY A 104 8.36 7.27 6.48
N SER A 105 7.94 8.32 7.20
CA SER A 105 7.36 8.18 8.55
C SER A 105 5.84 7.96 8.57
N GLY A 106 5.12 8.31 7.49
CA GLY A 106 3.66 8.33 7.45
C GLY A 106 3.02 6.96 7.28
N ASN A 107 2.16 6.58 8.21
CA ASN A 107 1.28 5.42 8.09
C ASN A 107 0.12 5.66 7.10
N LEU A 108 -0.57 4.60 6.69
CA LEU A 108 -1.79 4.68 5.87
C LEU A 108 -2.98 5.09 6.75
N THR A 109 -2.93 6.31 7.27
CA THR A 109 -3.92 6.85 8.21
C THR A 109 -4.26 8.31 7.88
N GLY A 110 -5.48 8.73 8.27
CA GLY A 110 -5.92 10.11 8.11
C GLY A 110 -5.02 11.11 8.84
N ALA A 111 -4.47 10.75 9.99
CA ALA A 111 -3.53 11.60 10.72
C ALA A 111 -2.25 11.88 9.91
N ALA A 112 -1.69 10.89 9.22
CA ALA A 112 -0.53 11.08 8.35
C ALA A 112 -0.85 11.96 7.13
N VAL A 113 -2.12 11.95 6.68
CA VAL A 113 -2.57 12.80 5.56
C VAL A 113 -2.86 14.24 6.01
N ASN A 114 -3.54 14.42 7.14
CA ASN A 114 -4.14 15.70 7.51
C ASN A 114 -3.39 16.48 8.59
N THR A 115 -2.87 15.82 9.62
CA THR A 115 -2.43 16.48 10.85
C THR A 115 -0.96 16.29 11.20
N ASN A 116 -0.39 15.10 10.95
CA ASN A 116 0.98 14.82 11.36
C ASN A 116 2.00 15.56 10.50
N LEU A 117 3.11 15.93 11.13
CA LEU A 117 4.31 16.35 10.43
C LEU A 117 5.10 15.11 10.02
N GLU A 118 5.03 14.80 8.73
CA GLU A 118 5.64 13.59 8.16
C GLU A 118 6.78 13.95 7.22
N VAL A 119 7.81 13.12 7.23
CA VAL A 119 8.90 13.17 6.26
C VAL A 119 8.88 11.91 5.39
N GLY A 120 9.16 12.06 4.12
CA GLY A 120 9.23 10.94 3.20
C GLY A 120 9.84 11.32 1.87
N MET A 121 10.14 10.31 1.08
CA MET A 121 10.72 10.44 -0.24
C MET A 121 9.84 9.74 -1.26
N MET A 122 9.64 10.39 -2.41
CA MET A 122 9.01 9.77 -3.58
C MET A 122 10.08 9.41 -4.60
N LEU A 123 10.04 8.17 -5.05
CA LEU A 123 10.87 7.64 -6.13
C LEU A 123 10.02 7.47 -7.38
N LEU A 124 10.56 7.87 -8.52
CA LEU A 124 9.92 7.67 -9.81
C LEU A 124 10.57 6.51 -10.56
N GLY A 125 9.78 5.73 -11.28
CA GLY A 125 10.22 4.58 -12.08
C GLY A 125 11.02 4.93 -13.34
N SER A 126 11.38 6.20 -13.53
CA SER A 126 12.20 6.71 -14.61
C SER A 126 13.56 7.17 -14.11
N GLY A 127 14.57 7.13 -14.99
CA GLY A 127 15.93 7.57 -14.64
C GLY A 127 16.54 6.79 -13.47
N ALA A 128 17.24 7.51 -12.59
CA ALA A 128 17.95 6.92 -11.44
C ALA A 128 17.02 6.27 -10.39
N GLY A 129 15.76 6.70 -10.31
CA GLY A 129 14.80 6.15 -9.36
C GLY A 129 14.33 4.73 -9.68
N ARG A 130 14.42 4.29 -10.94
CA ARG A 130 13.92 2.99 -11.37
C ARG A 130 14.49 1.83 -10.56
N LYS A 131 15.79 1.78 -10.41
CA LYS A 131 16.46 0.71 -9.65
C LYS A 131 15.99 0.66 -8.19
N LEU A 132 15.82 1.83 -7.57
CA LEU A 132 15.35 1.90 -6.18
C LEU A 132 13.90 1.47 -6.03
N VAL A 133 13.03 1.79 -6.99
CA VAL A 133 11.63 1.30 -7.01
C VAL A 133 11.63 -0.22 -7.12
N ASP A 134 12.43 -0.81 -8.00
CA ASP A 134 12.53 -2.26 -8.19
C ASP A 134 13.08 -2.94 -6.92
N GLU A 135 14.10 -2.37 -6.28
CA GLU A 135 14.66 -2.89 -5.02
C GLU A 135 13.65 -2.85 -3.87
N LEU A 136 12.89 -1.76 -3.72
CA LEU A 136 11.82 -1.67 -2.72
C LEU A 136 10.71 -2.68 -3.00
N TYR A 137 10.31 -2.85 -4.25
CA TYR A 137 9.32 -3.85 -4.64
C TYR A 137 9.79 -5.26 -4.29
N TYR A 138 11.04 -5.61 -4.64
CA TYR A 138 11.62 -6.91 -4.30
C TYR A 138 11.67 -7.13 -2.80
N TRP A 139 12.10 -6.13 -2.03
CA TRP A 139 12.12 -6.20 -0.57
C TRP A 139 10.71 -6.46 0.00
N ALA A 140 9.72 -5.72 -0.44
CA ALA A 140 8.36 -5.82 0.09
C ALA A 140 7.67 -7.14 -0.29
N THR A 141 7.89 -7.63 -1.51
CA THR A 141 7.18 -8.81 -2.02
C THR A 141 7.91 -10.13 -1.77
N ASN A 142 9.23 -10.12 -1.70
CA ASN A 142 10.03 -11.33 -1.48
C ASN A 142 10.58 -11.39 -0.04
N ASN A 143 11.32 -10.38 0.40
CA ASN A 143 11.97 -10.43 1.71
C ASN A 143 10.94 -10.33 2.84
N LEU A 144 10.10 -9.28 2.83
CA LEU A 144 9.14 -9.05 3.91
C LEU A 144 8.07 -10.14 4.00
N ARG A 145 7.58 -10.66 2.87
CA ARG A 145 6.56 -11.72 2.86
C ARG A 145 7.06 -13.07 3.33
N VAL A 146 8.34 -13.38 3.15
CA VAL A 146 8.92 -14.67 3.53
C VAL A 146 9.62 -14.67 4.89
N LEU A 147 9.62 -13.55 5.60
CA LEU A 147 10.14 -13.51 6.97
C LEU A 147 9.35 -14.47 7.88
N PRO A 148 10.00 -15.15 8.81
CA PRO A 148 9.34 -16.15 9.67
C PRO A 148 8.15 -15.62 10.48
N ASP A 149 8.17 -14.34 10.83
CA ASP A 149 7.12 -13.65 11.59
C ASP A 149 6.03 -13.01 10.72
N SER A 150 6.13 -13.14 9.38
CA SER A 150 5.10 -12.69 8.45
C SER A 150 4.03 -13.75 8.27
N ARG A 151 2.84 -13.53 8.82
CA ARG A 151 1.71 -14.45 8.82
C ARG A 151 0.65 -14.05 7.78
N LEU A 152 0.25 -15.00 6.92
CA LEU A 152 -0.86 -14.77 6.00
C LEU A 152 -2.17 -14.70 6.79
N TYR A 153 -2.87 -13.57 6.70
CA TYR A 153 -4.21 -13.39 7.26
C TYR A 153 -5.30 -13.66 6.22
N LYS A 154 -5.16 -13.06 5.03
CA LYS A 154 -6.14 -13.20 3.95
C LYS A 154 -5.42 -13.37 2.61
N PRO A 155 -5.64 -14.50 1.88
CA PRO A 155 -5.08 -14.68 0.55
C PRO A 155 -5.78 -13.80 -0.49
N MET A 156 -5.08 -13.52 -1.57
CA MET A 156 -5.70 -13.00 -2.78
C MET A 156 -6.41 -14.15 -3.52
N HIS A 157 -7.64 -13.92 -3.94
CA HIS A 157 -8.34 -14.89 -4.78
C HIS A 157 -7.84 -14.75 -6.22
N ALA A 158 -7.23 -15.80 -6.75
CA ALA A 158 -6.87 -15.83 -8.17
C ALA A 158 -8.15 -15.64 -9.00
N SER A 159 -8.13 -14.64 -9.89
CA SER A 159 -9.20 -14.50 -10.88
C SER A 159 -9.27 -15.80 -11.66
N LYS A 160 -10.38 -16.54 -11.57
CA LYS A 160 -10.67 -17.58 -12.55
C LYS A 160 -10.66 -16.92 -13.92
N LYS A 161 -9.69 -17.31 -14.75
CA LYS A 161 -9.63 -16.91 -16.16
C LYS A 161 -10.85 -17.41 -16.90
#